data_303f52901ed4eb6c65f9c206e44618ba
#
_entry.id   303f52901ed4eb6c65f9c206e44618ba
#
_cell.length_a   1.000
_cell.length_b   1.000
_cell.length_c   1.000
_cell.angle_alpha   90.00
_cell.angle_beta   90.00
_cell.angle_gamma   90.00
#
_symmetry.space_group_name_H-M   'P 1'
#
loop_
_entity.id
_entity.type
_entity.pdbx_description
1 polymer ?
#
loop_
_entity_poly.entity_id
_entity_poly.type
_entity_poly.pdbx_seq_one_letter_code
_entity_poly.pdbx_strand_id
1 'polypeptide(L)'
;MAGIEEAIYNRSERLLGADAMEVLATKRVIIFGVGGVGSWCAESLVRSGIKHLTIVDSDRVCITNVNRQIMATMKTVGMVKVEALKERLLSINPKADITALQKIYTESTADEFYIENYDYIVDAIDSLQDKALLILRACRTKAK
;
A
#
# COMPACT_ATOMS: atom_id res chain seq x y z
N MET A 1 -27.70 12.15 -1.62
CA MET A 1 -26.35 12.73 -1.68
C MET A 1 -25.37 11.64 -2.04
N ALA A 2 -24.61 11.86 -3.09
CA ALA A 2 -23.50 10.98 -3.41
C ALA A 2 -22.59 10.84 -2.16
N GLY A 3 -22.17 9.63 -1.85
CA GLY A 3 -21.24 9.41 -0.74
C GLY A 3 -19.90 10.12 -1.00
N ILE A 4 -19.11 10.36 0.04
CA ILE A 4 -17.77 11.00 -0.09
C ILE A 4 -16.92 10.25 -1.12
N GLU A 5 -16.97 8.92 -1.11
CA GLU A 5 -16.21 8.09 -2.06
C GLU A 5 -16.67 8.25 -3.51
N GLU A 6 -17.99 8.34 -3.75
CA GLU A 6 -18.51 8.60 -5.10
C GLU A 6 -18.01 9.95 -5.62
N ALA A 7 -17.94 10.95 -4.75
CA ALA A 7 -17.41 12.26 -5.12
C ALA A 7 -15.90 12.20 -5.45
N ILE A 8 -15.10 11.49 -4.64
CA ILE A 8 -13.66 11.34 -4.84
C ILE A 8 -13.36 10.69 -6.20
N TYR A 9 -14.09 9.60 -6.55
CA TYR A 9 -13.79 8.77 -7.72
C TYR A 9 -14.63 9.09 -8.97
N ASN A 10 -15.44 10.13 -8.97
CA ASN A 10 -16.33 10.46 -10.09
C ASN A 10 -15.63 10.56 -11.44
N ARG A 11 -14.43 11.13 -11.49
CA ARG A 11 -13.67 11.24 -12.74
C ARG A 11 -13.10 9.90 -13.21
N SER A 12 -12.65 9.06 -12.27
CA SER A 12 -12.18 7.71 -12.58
C SER A 12 -13.33 6.84 -13.10
N GLU A 13 -14.50 6.95 -12.50
CA GLU A 13 -15.70 6.25 -12.91
C GLU A 13 -16.15 6.63 -14.33
N ARG A 14 -16.04 7.90 -14.71
CA ARG A 14 -16.33 8.35 -16.08
C ARG A 14 -15.42 7.73 -17.12
N LEU A 15 -14.18 7.39 -16.74
CA LEU A 15 -13.20 6.77 -17.62
C LEU A 15 -13.32 5.24 -17.64
N LEU A 16 -13.46 4.62 -16.48
CA LEU A 16 -13.38 3.17 -16.30
C LEU A 16 -14.75 2.48 -16.28
N GLY A 17 -15.82 3.21 -15.95
CA GLY A 17 -17.15 2.71 -15.71
C GLY A 17 -17.38 2.26 -14.25
N ALA A 18 -18.64 2.24 -13.83
CA ALA A 18 -19.05 1.88 -12.47
C ALA A 18 -18.62 0.45 -12.09
N ASP A 19 -18.82 -0.52 -12.99
CA ASP A 19 -18.48 -1.92 -12.75
C ASP A 19 -16.98 -2.10 -12.44
N ALA A 20 -16.10 -1.41 -13.17
CA ALA A 20 -14.67 -1.47 -12.94
C ALA A 20 -14.30 -0.84 -11.58
N MET A 21 -14.96 0.26 -11.19
CA MET A 21 -14.72 0.90 -9.90
C MET A 21 -15.20 0.01 -8.75
N GLU A 22 -16.33 -0.69 -8.89
CA GLU A 22 -16.77 -1.69 -7.91
C GLU A 22 -15.75 -2.82 -7.74
N VAL A 23 -15.24 -3.35 -8.85
CA VAL A 23 -14.19 -4.39 -8.81
C VAL A 23 -12.94 -3.88 -8.10
N LEU A 24 -12.46 -2.68 -8.41
CA LEU A 24 -11.29 -2.08 -7.73
C LEU A 24 -11.51 -1.96 -6.21
N ALA A 25 -12.70 -1.53 -5.80
CA ALA A 25 -13.04 -1.37 -4.39
C ALA A 25 -13.02 -2.69 -3.59
N THR A 26 -13.18 -3.84 -4.24
CA THR A 26 -13.12 -5.16 -3.59
C THR A 26 -11.73 -5.75 -3.50
N LYS A 27 -10.76 -5.24 -4.27
CA LYS A 27 -9.42 -5.82 -4.34
C LYS A 27 -8.62 -5.58 -3.06
N ARG A 28 -7.95 -6.62 -2.63
CA ARG A 28 -7.04 -6.60 -1.48
C ARG A 28 -5.60 -6.58 -1.97
N VAL A 29 -4.88 -5.54 -1.60
CA VAL A 29 -3.48 -5.34 -2.03
C VAL A 29 -2.57 -5.30 -0.80
N ILE A 30 -1.42 -5.94 -0.89
CA ILE A 30 -0.35 -5.80 0.09
C ILE A 30 0.91 -5.24 -0.60
N ILE A 31 1.54 -4.25 0.03
CA ILE A 31 2.78 -3.64 -0.44
C ILE A 31 3.89 -3.92 0.58
N PHE A 32 4.95 -4.54 0.14
CA PHE A 32 6.15 -4.76 0.92
C PHE A 32 7.20 -3.71 0.56
N GLY A 33 7.54 -2.87 1.54
CA GLY A 33 8.41 -1.72 1.40
C GLY A 33 7.65 -0.44 1.01
N VAL A 34 7.73 0.59 1.84
CA VAL A 34 7.11 1.90 1.58
C VAL A 34 8.15 3.02 1.48
N GLY A 35 9.24 2.73 0.81
CA GLY A 35 10.28 3.71 0.47
C GLY A 35 9.90 4.61 -0.71
N GLY A 36 10.89 4.94 -1.53
CA GLY A 36 10.74 5.84 -2.68
C GLY A 36 9.80 5.32 -3.78
N VAL A 37 9.64 4.01 -3.90
CA VAL A 37 8.71 3.39 -4.88
C VAL A 37 7.40 3.02 -4.22
N GLY A 38 7.44 2.23 -3.14
CA GLY A 38 6.24 1.68 -2.51
C GLY A 38 5.30 2.74 -1.94
N SER A 39 5.82 3.84 -1.41
CA SER A 39 4.99 4.91 -0.85
C SER A 39 4.17 5.64 -1.92
N TRP A 40 4.74 5.91 -3.08
CA TRP A 40 4.01 6.49 -4.21
C TRP A 40 3.02 5.51 -4.82
N CYS A 41 3.38 4.23 -4.91
CA CYS A 41 2.48 3.17 -5.34
C CYS A 41 1.23 3.11 -4.44
N ALA A 42 1.42 3.11 -3.11
CA ALA A 42 0.33 3.09 -2.14
C ALA A 42 -0.64 4.26 -2.34
N GLU A 43 -0.14 5.48 -2.47
CA GLU A 43 -0.98 6.65 -2.72
C GLU A 43 -1.71 6.56 -4.05
N SER A 44 -1.03 6.13 -5.11
CA SER A 44 -1.65 5.97 -6.43
C SER A 44 -2.79 4.95 -6.40
N LEU A 45 -2.63 3.84 -5.69
CA LEU A 45 -3.67 2.81 -5.54
C LEU A 45 -4.91 3.36 -4.81
N VAL A 46 -4.72 4.06 -3.69
CA VAL A 46 -5.84 4.67 -2.94
C VAL A 46 -6.56 5.72 -3.79
N ARG A 47 -5.81 6.56 -4.50
CA ARG A 47 -6.38 7.56 -5.43
C ARG A 47 -7.11 6.95 -6.62
N SER A 48 -6.79 5.70 -6.97
CA SER A 48 -7.44 4.95 -8.06
C SER A 48 -8.67 4.17 -7.64
N GLY A 49 -8.97 4.07 -6.33
CA GLY A 49 -10.17 3.41 -5.83
C GLY A 49 -9.93 2.09 -5.08
N ILE A 50 -8.66 1.70 -4.85
CA ILE A 50 -8.36 0.58 -3.96
C ILE A 50 -8.70 0.97 -2.52
N LYS A 51 -9.55 0.16 -1.89
CA LYS A 51 -9.99 0.39 -0.50
C LYS A 51 -9.24 -0.44 0.53
N HIS A 52 -8.87 -1.66 0.18
CA HIS A 52 -8.22 -2.59 1.12
C HIS A 52 -6.74 -2.71 0.81
N LEU A 53 -5.94 -2.00 1.60
CA LEU A 53 -4.49 -1.91 1.40
C LEU A 53 -3.75 -2.22 2.69
N THR A 54 -2.85 -3.19 2.63
CA THR A 54 -1.88 -3.48 3.68
C THR A 54 -0.51 -2.96 3.26
N ILE A 55 0.14 -2.21 4.12
CA ILE A 55 1.48 -1.64 3.91
C ILE A 55 2.43 -2.15 4.97
N VAL A 56 3.60 -2.62 4.53
CA VAL A 56 4.60 -3.30 5.36
C VAL A 56 5.95 -2.62 5.22
N ASP A 57 6.49 -2.14 6.32
CA ASP A 57 7.86 -1.59 6.39
C ASP A 57 8.28 -1.51 7.87
N SER A 58 9.51 -1.84 8.19
CA SER A 58 10.00 -1.83 9.57
C SER A 58 10.58 -0.49 10.02
N ASP A 59 10.86 0.43 9.10
CA ASP A 59 11.64 1.63 9.33
C ASP A 59 10.84 2.79 9.92
N ARG A 60 11.60 3.76 10.40
CA ARG A 60 11.12 5.10 10.74
C ARG A 60 11.50 6.11 9.67
N VAL A 61 10.73 7.17 9.57
CA VAL A 61 11.03 8.29 8.66
C VAL A 61 12.32 8.96 9.09
N CYS A 62 13.27 9.02 8.17
CA CYS A 62 14.53 9.74 8.31
C CYS A 62 14.49 11.03 7.48
N ILE A 63 15.21 12.05 7.92
CA ILE A 63 15.30 13.32 7.17
C ILE A 63 15.79 13.13 5.74
N THR A 64 16.65 12.15 5.51
CA THR A 64 17.15 11.80 4.16
C THR A 64 16.11 11.18 3.24
N ASN A 65 14.93 10.80 3.77
CA ASN A 65 13.82 10.27 2.99
C ASN A 65 12.97 11.36 2.34
N VAL A 66 13.03 12.59 2.85
CA VAL A 66 12.16 13.71 2.47
C VAL A 66 12.21 14.00 0.96
N ASN A 67 13.33 13.77 0.32
CA ASN A 67 13.52 14.07 -1.10
C ASN A 67 12.75 13.12 -2.05
N ARG A 68 12.28 11.93 -1.58
CA ARG A 68 11.71 10.91 -2.47
C ARG A 68 10.59 10.04 -1.89
N GLN A 69 10.36 10.03 -0.58
CA GLN A 69 9.32 9.22 0.06
C GLN A 69 8.13 10.11 0.42
N ILE A 70 6.94 9.72 -0.05
CA ILE A 70 5.78 10.62 -0.04
C ILE A 70 5.28 10.99 1.35
N MET A 71 5.45 10.10 2.34
CA MET A 71 5.07 10.38 3.73
C MET A 71 6.12 11.19 4.49
N ALA A 72 7.33 11.29 3.93
CA ALA A 72 8.45 11.93 4.62
C ALA A 72 8.40 13.45 4.45
N THR A 73 8.18 14.13 5.55
CA THR A 73 8.17 15.59 5.68
C THR A 73 8.89 16.00 6.95
N MET A 74 9.21 17.27 7.13
CA MET A 74 9.80 17.76 8.38
C MET A 74 8.93 17.47 9.61
N LYS A 75 7.61 17.32 9.42
CA LYS A 75 6.67 17.00 10.50
C LYS A 75 6.63 15.51 10.85
N THR A 76 7.01 14.63 9.94
CA THR A 76 6.91 13.18 10.11
C THR A 76 8.23 12.50 10.42
N VAL A 77 9.36 13.21 10.37
CA VAL A 77 10.68 12.67 10.76
C VAL A 77 10.61 12.05 12.15
N GLY A 78 11.07 10.80 12.30
CA GLY A 78 11.02 9.99 13.51
C GLY A 78 9.77 9.14 13.66
N MET A 79 8.69 9.41 12.93
CA MET A 79 7.49 8.56 12.94
C MET A 79 7.79 7.20 12.28
N VAL A 80 7.03 6.17 12.66
CA VAL A 80 7.02 4.89 11.96
C VAL A 80 6.51 5.11 10.53
N LYS A 81 7.25 4.65 9.51
CA LYS A 81 6.90 4.94 8.09
C LYS A 81 5.49 4.52 7.72
N VAL A 82 5.09 3.31 8.10
CA VAL A 82 3.76 2.79 7.75
C VAL A 82 2.65 3.57 8.46
N GLU A 83 2.88 4.06 9.66
CA GLU A 83 1.89 4.90 10.37
C GLU A 83 1.76 6.29 9.72
N ALA A 84 2.88 6.95 9.43
CA ALA A 84 2.88 8.23 8.73
C ALA A 84 2.19 8.12 7.34
N LEU A 85 2.46 7.04 6.61
CA LEU A 85 1.80 6.79 5.33
C LEU A 85 0.31 6.51 5.49
N LYS A 86 -0.09 5.70 6.47
CA LYS A 86 -1.51 5.44 6.77
C LYS A 86 -2.29 6.72 7.04
N GLU A 87 -1.78 7.61 7.89
CA GLU A 87 -2.41 8.90 8.17
C GLU A 87 -2.61 9.70 6.87
N ARG A 88 -1.60 9.74 6.02
CA ARG A 88 -1.68 10.41 4.73
C ARG A 88 -2.73 9.78 3.82
N LEU A 89 -2.76 8.46 3.69
CA LEU A 89 -3.73 7.75 2.85
C LEU A 89 -5.17 7.96 3.33
N LEU A 90 -5.40 7.94 4.64
CA LEU A 90 -6.71 8.23 5.23
C LEU A 90 -7.14 9.69 5.07
N SER A 91 -6.20 10.62 4.90
CA SER A 91 -6.52 12.01 4.55
C SER A 91 -7.02 12.16 3.10
N ILE A 92 -6.72 11.17 2.23
CA ILE A 92 -7.18 11.10 0.83
C ILE A 92 -8.55 10.42 0.77
N ASN A 93 -8.65 9.23 1.33
CA ASN A 93 -9.92 8.51 1.47
C ASN A 93 -10.13 8.06 2.93
N PRO A 94 -10.94 8.79 3.71
CA PRO A 94 -11.18 8.45 5.13
C PRO A 94 -11.87 7.11 5.35
N LYS A 95 -12.49 6.53 4.30
CA LYS A 95 -13.19 5.24 4.34
C LYS A 95 -12.32 4.07 3.86
N ALA A 96 -11.08 4.32 3.45
CA ALA A 96 -10.17 3.25 3.08
C ALA A 96 -9.80 2.39 4.31
N ASP A 97 -9.74 1.10 4.12
CA ASP A 97 -9.27 0.13 5.11
C ASP A 97 -7.76 -0.08 4.93
N ILE A 98 -6.98 0.68 5.70
CA ILE A 98 -5.51 0.67 5.62
C ILE A 98 -4.94 -0.04 6.84
N THR A 99 -4.30 -1.18 6.60
CA THR A 99 -3.55 -1.93 7.62
C THR A 99 -2.08 -1.57 7.54
N ALA A 100 -1.54 -0.99 8.61
CA ALA A 100 -0.12 -0.63 8.73
C ALA A 100 0.62 -1.66 9.58
N LEU A 101 1.64 -2.32 9.02
CA LEU A 101 2.43 -3.33 9.71
C LEU A 101 3.89 -2.88 9.79
N GLN A 102 4.33 -2.49 10.99
CA GLN A 102 5.75 -2.22 11.26
C GLN A 102 6.49 -3.55 11.41
N LYS A 103 6.71 -4.20 10.26
CA LYS A 103 7.38 -5.52 10.19
C LYS A 103 8.36 -5.55 9.03
N ILE A 104 9.29 -6.50 9.08
CA ILE A 104 10.18 -6.83 7.98
C ILE A 104 9.76 -8.16 7.37
N TYR A 105 9.81 -8.28 6.04
CA TYR A 105 9.61 -9.53 5.34
C TYR A 105 10.93 -10.27 5.18
N THR A 106 11.03 -11.44 5.78
CA THR A 106 12.18 -12.35 5.75
C THR A 106 11.67 -13.79 5.70
N GLU A 107 12.58 -14.75 5.56
CA GLU A 107 12.22 -16.17 5.62
C GLU A 107 11.50 -16.56 6.93
N SER A 108 11.92 -15.99 8.04
CA SER A 108 11.33 -16.29 9.36
C SER A 108 9.97 -15.64 9.61
N THR A 109 9.64 -14.55 8.91
CA THR A 109 8.39 -13.80 9.10
C THR A 109 7.39 -13.98 7.97
N ALA A 110 7.79 -14.60 6.87
CA ALA A 110 7.00 -14.66 5.63
C ALA A 110 5.59 -15.24 5.84
N ASP A 111 5.42 -16.23 6.71
CA ASP A 111 4.12 -16.87 6.97
C ASP A 111 3.14 -15.98 7.75
N GLU A 112 3.64 -14.94 8.43
CA GLU A 112 2.80 -14.02 9.21
C GLU A 112 1.95 -13.08 8.34
N PHE A 113 2.28 -12.96 7.06
CA PHE A 113 1.61 -12.02 6.15
C PHE A 113 0.43 -12.62 5.39
N TYR A 114 0.27 -13.95 5.38
CA TYR A 114 -0.84 -14.64 4.71
C TYR A 114 -1.08 -14.11 3.30
N ILE A 115 0.00 -14.07 2.48
CA ILE A 115 -0.01 -13.44 1.15
C ILE A 115 -1.03 -14.06 0.19
N GLU A 116 -1.45 -15.30 0.43
CA GLU A 116 -2.51 -16.00 -0.31
C GLU A 116 -3.90 -15.35 -0.17
N ASN A 117 -4.10 -14.49 0.83
CA ASN A 117 -5.37 -13.79 1.07
C ASN A 117 -5.49 -12.47 0.27
N TYR A 118 -4.49 -12.12 -0.52
CA TYR A 118 -4.47 -10.90 -1.33
C TYR A 118 -4.68 -11.19 -2.81
N ASP A 119 -5.28 -10.23 -3.52
CA ASP A 119 -5.42 -10.28 -4.98
C ASP A 119 -4.13 -9.82 -5.67
N TYR A 120 -3.41 -8.86 -5.07
CA TYR A 120 -2.18 -8.30 -5.60
C TYR A 120 -1.12 -8.15 -4.51
N ILE A 121 0.10 -8.50 -4.88
CA ILE A 121 1.28 -8.35 -4.04
C ILE A 121 2.25 -7.41 -4.75
N VAL A 122 2.57 -6.30 -4.11
CA VAL A 122 3.53 -5.32 -4.63
C VAL A 122 4.86 -5.51 -3.93
N ASP A 123 5.87 -5.83 -4.71
CA ASP A 123 7.23 -5.95 -4.24
C ASP A 123 8.00 -4.64 -4.46
N ALA A 124 8.26 -3.92 -3.36
CA ALA A 124 9.10 -2.74 -3.32
C ALA A 124 10.23 -2.88 -2.29
N ILE A 125 10.67 -4.13 -2.06
CA ILE A 125 11.75 -4.50 -1.13
C ILE A 125 13.11 -4.17 -1.77
N ASP A 126 14.03 -3.60 -0.99
CA ASP A 126 15.41 -3.33 -1.44
C ASP A 126 16.33 -4.55 -1.33
N SER A 127 16.11 -5.43 -0.33
CA SER A 127 16.90 -6.65 -0.14
C SER A 127 16.66 -7.63 -1.27
N LEU A 128 17.69 -7.96 -2.04
CA LEU A 128 17.59 -8.89 -3.16
C LEU A 128 17.18 -10.30 -2.71
N GLN A 129 17.65 -10.75 -1.55
CA GLN A 129 17.31 -12.05 -1.00
C GLN A 129 15.83 -12.14 -0.63
N ASP A 130 15.32 -11.15 0.11
CA ASP A 130 13.93 -11.13 0.55
C ASP A 130 12.98 -10.91 -0.62
N LYS A 131 13.37 -10.10 -1.59
CA LYS A 131 12.66 -9.91 -2.87
C LYS A 131 12.51 -11.23 -3.63
N ALA A 132 13.57 -11.98 -3.80
CA ALA A 132 13.52 -13.29 -4.47
C ALA A 132 12.61 -14.26 -3.73
N LEU A 133 12.69 -14.30 -2.41
CA LEU A 133 11.82 -15.11 -1.56
C LEU A 133 10.35 -14.73 -1.74
N LEU A 134 10.02 -13.44 -1.70
CA LEU A 134 8.66 -12.95 -1.88
C LEU A 134 8.10 -13.36 -3.25
N ILE A 135 8.87 -13.16 -4.31
CA ILE A 135 8.46 -13.54 -5.68
C ILE A 135 8.19 -15.04 -5.77
N LEU A 136 9.10 -15.87 -5.27
CA LEU A 136 8.94 -17.33 -5.30
C LEU A 136 7.70 -17.80 -4.54
N ARG A 137 7.39 -17.17 -3.41
CA ARG A 137 6.20 -17.50 -2.62
C ARG A 137 4.93 -16.98 -3.30
N ALA A 138 4.95 -15.76 -3.84
CA ALA A 138 3.83 -15.16 -4.55
C ALA A 138 3.41 -15.99 -5.77
N CYS A 139 4.36 -16.52 -6.54
CA CYS A 139 4.10 -17.40 -7.69
C CYS A 139 3.35 -18.70 -7.34
N ARG A 140 3.29 -19.08 -6.07
CA ARG A 140 2.53 -20.25 -5.60
C ARG A 140 1.10 -19.89 -5.17
N THR A 141 0.75 -18.63 -5.18
CA THR A 141 -0.58 -18.10 -4.87
C THR A 141 -1.36 -17.77 -6.13
N LYS A 142 -2.62 -17.37 -5.97
CA LYS A 142 -3.45 -16.80 -7.07
C LYS A 142 -3.27 -15.29 -7.21
N ALA A 143 -2.53 -14.65 -6.30
CA ALA A 143 -2.22 -13.22 -6.36
C ALA A 143 -1.39 -12.88 -7.59
N LYS A 144 -1.52 -11.65 -8.04
CA LYS A 144 -0.74 -11.09 -9.15
C LYS A 144 0.30 -10.11 -8.62
#